data_6afaf98c3f53cfa9ddf5990b434664b9
#
_entry.id   6afaf98c3f53cfa9ddf5990b434664b9
#
_cell.length_a   1.000
_cell.length_b   1.000
_cell.length_c   1.000
_cell.angle_alpha   90.00
_cell.angle_beta   90.00
_cell.angle_gamma   90.00
#
_symmetry.space_group_name_H-M   'P 1'
#
loop_
_entity.id
_entity.type
_entity.pdbx_description
1 polymer ?
#
loop_
_entity_poly.entity_id
_entity_poly.type
_entity_poly.pdbx_seq_one_letter_code
_entity_poly.pdbx_strand_id
1 'polypeptide(L)'
;MNWLRTAIAMAALAGLAVAGYWGVTYFNLNPTREVGAVVDEFNGVKVFYNGGVNNSEGRNLYRDGYNLGIKYQCVEFVKRYYFERFSHRMPDPYGHARDFFDPRAAQGALNGKRALVQYRNGQSEKPRIDDLIVFAPTLFNPYGHVAIVAGVTDREVEIVQQNPGPFADSRARFAMDTTQGRWTVSGGTLGWLRPASAPPSPPPAVASEAH
;
A
#
# COMPACT_ATOMS: atom_id res chain seq x y z
N MET A 1 -42.30 2.16 -29.33
CA MET A 1 -41.30 1.21 -29.83
C MET A 1 -39.86 1.67 -29.63
N ASN A 2 -39.59 2.96 -29.48
CA ASN A 2 -38.22 3.49 -29.29
C ASN A 2 -37.69 3.33 -27.86
N TRP A 3 -38.53 3.46 -26.84
CA TRP A 3 -38.11 3.37 -25.44
C TRP A 3 -37.53 2.00 -25.07
N LEU A 4 -38.07 0.92 -25.59
CA LEU A 4 -37.56 -0.44 -25.35
C LEU A 4 -36.16 -0.62 -25.94
N ARG A 5 -35.95 -0.13 -27.16
CA ARG A 5 -34.60 -0.16 -27.81
C ARG A 5 -33.60 0.67 -27.01
N THR A 6 -33.99 1.85 -26.52
CA THR A 6 -33.12 2.68 -25.67
C THR A 6 -32.82 1.99 -24.35
N ALA A 7 -33.80 1.35 -23.70
CA ALA A 7 -33.58 0.62 -22.47
C ALA A 7 -32.63 -0.59 -22.66
N ILE A 8 -32.80 -1.33 -23.76
CA ILE A 8 -31.89 -2.45 -24.11
C ILE A 8 -30.47 -1.92 -24.38
N ALA A 9 -30.30 -0.84 -25.10
CA ALA A 9 -29.00 -0.25 -25.37
C ALA A 9 -28.31 0.23 -24.09
N MET A 10 -29.04 0.87 -23.19
CA MET A 10 -28.49 1.29 -21.89
C MET A 10 -28.08 0.10 -21.03
N ALA A 11 -28.90 -0.96 -20.99
CA ALA A 11 -28.57 -2.17 -20.25
C ALA A 11 -27.32 -2.87 -20.83
N ALA A 12 -27.17 -2.91 -22.16
CA ALA A 12 -25.98 -3.46 -22.82
C ALA A 12 -24.73 -2.64 -22.51
N LEU A 13 -24.81 -1.30 -22.54
CA LEU A 13 -23.70 -0.42 -22.17
C LEU A 13 -23.29 -0.58 -20.71
N ALA A 14 -24.26 -0.66 -19.80
CA ALA A 14 -24.00 -0.92 -18.38
C ALA A 14 -23.32 -2.29 -18.18
N GLY A 15 -23.78 -3.31 -18.87
CA GLY A 15 -23.16 -4.64 -18.84
C GLY A 15 -21.71 -4.64 -19.33
N LEU A 16 -21.44 -3.94 -20.42
CA LEU A 16 -20.08 -3.77 -20.95
C LEU A 16 -19.16 -2.97 -19.99
N ALA A 17 -19.69 -1.94 -19.37
CA ALA A 17 -18.94 -1.16 -18.38
C ALA A 17 -18.57 -2.01 -17.15
N VAL A 18 -19.51 -2.81 -16.65
CA VAL A 18 -19.26 -3.74 -15.53
C VAL A 18 -18.24 -4.80 -15.93
N ALA A 19 -18.38 -5.43 -17.10
CA ALA A 19 -17.43 -6.43 -17.60
C ALA A 19 -16.03 -5.84 -17.81
N GLY A 20 -15.95 -4.61 -18.34
CA GLY A 20 -14.71 -3.87 -18.47
C GLY A 20 -14.04 -3.59 -17.13
N TYR A 21 -14.81 -3.10 -16.16
CA TYR A 21 -14.33 -2.87 -14.78
C TYR A 21 -13.75 -4.15 -14.15
N TRP A 22 -14.47 -5.28 -14.27
CA TRP A 22 -13.99 -6.58 -13.79
C TRP A 22 -12.74 -7.01 -14.54
N GLY A 23 -12.72 -6.84 -15.86
CA GLY A 23 -11.55 -7.16 -16.69
C GLY A 23 -10.29 -6.47 -16.19
N VAL A 24 -10.33 -5.15 -16.04
CA VAL A 24 -9.14 -4.34 -15.64
C VAL A 24 -8.73 -4.53 -14.19
N THR A 25 -9.62 -4.98 -13.32
CA THR A 25 -9.31 -5.14 -11.88
C THR A 25 -8.88 -6.55 -11.49
N TYR A 26 -9.31 -7.60 -12.20
CA TYR A 26 -9.01 -8.98 -11.84
C TYR A 26 -7.95 -9.65 -12.71
N PHE A 27 -7.81 -9.25 -13.97
CA PHE A 27 -6.86 -9.90 -14.85
C PHE A 27 -5.54 -9.14 -14.97
N ASN A 28 -4.47 -9.90 -15.20
CA ASN A 28 -3.21 -9.30 -15.60
C ASN A 28 -3.30 -8.85 -17.06
N LEU A 29 -3.44 -7.55 -17.27
CA LEU A 29 -3.49 -6.95 -18.62
C LEU A 29 -2.10 -6.55 -19.13
N ASN A 30 -1.05 -6.71 -18.34
CA ASN A 30 0.31 -6.41 -18.77
C ASN A 30 0.98 -7.70 -19.27
N PRO A 31 1.20 -7.84 -20.59
CA PRO A 31 1.77 -9.05 -21.16
C PRO A 31 3.28 -9.21 -20.88
N THR A 32 3.93 -8.17 -20.35
CA THR A 32 5.39 -8.16 -20.13
C THR A 32 5.78 -8.55 -18.69
N ARG A 33 4.82 -8.71 -17.81
CA ARG A 33 5.08 -9.02 -16.38
C ARG A 33 4.23 -10.20 -15.93
N GLU A 34 4.86 -11.17 -15.30
CA GLU A 34 4.17 -12.32 -14.70
C GLU A 34 3.81 -12.02 -13.24
N VAL A 35 2.64 -12.50 -12.79
CA VAL A 35 2.22 -12.41 -11.40
C VAL A 35 3.22 -13.16 -10.52
N GLY A 36 3.71 -12.51 -9.46
CA GLY A 36 4.74 -13.03 -8.58
C GLY A 36 6.18 -12.70 -8.99
N ALA A 37 6.39 -12.08 -10.15
CA ALA A 37 7.72 -11.58 -10.53
C ALA A 37 8.19 -10.50 -9.55
N VAL A 38 9.48 -10.52 -9.20
CA VAL A 38 10.11 -9.45 -8.41
C VAL A 38 10.27 -8.23 -9.32
N VAL A 39 9.71 -7.11 -8.93
CA VAL A 39 9.73 -5.84 -9.70
C VAL A 39 10.54 -4.74 -9.03
N ASP A 40 10.81 -4.88 -7.72
CA ASP A 40 11.59 -3.92 -6.93
C ASP A 40 12.07 -4.59 -5.63
N GLU A 41 12.94 -3.90 -4.91
CA GLU A 41 13.37 -4.26 -3.56
C GLU A 41 13.63 -2.98 -2.76
N PHE A 42 13.23 -2.98 -1.49
CA PHE A 42 13.55 -1.89 -0.57
C PHE A 42 14.00 -2.42 0.78
N ASN A 43 15.19 -2.02 1.22
CA ASN A 43 15.83 -2.46 2.46
C ASN A 43 15.86 -4.00 2.63
N GLY A 44 16.13 -4.74 1.55
CA GLY A 44 16.19 -6.21 1.52
C GLY A 44 14.82 -6.89 1.39
N VAL A 45 13.72 -6.15 1.34
CA VAL A 45 12.37 -6.70 1.20
C VAL A 45 11.88 -6.57 -0.24
N LYS A 46 11.62 -7.69 -0.89
CA LYS A 46 11.20 -7.76 -2.29
C LYS A 46 9.78 -7.22 -2.49
N VAL A 47 9.56 -6.58 -3.63
CA VAL A 47 8.26 -6.16 -4.12
C VAL A 47 7.84 -7.08 -5.27
N PHE A 48 6.65 -7.65 -5.19
CA PHE A 48 6.15 -8.57 -6.19
C PHE A 48 5.06 -7.94 -7.05
N TYR A 49 5.03 -8.29 -8.32
CA TYR A 49 3.99 -7.88 -9.24
C TYR A 49 2.70 -8.68 -9.01
N ASN A 50 1.55 -8.00 -8.92
CA ASN A 50 0.25 -8.65 -8.66
C ASN A 50 -0.66 -8.73 -9.91
N GLY A 51 -0.39 -7.98 -10.95
CA GLY A 51 -1.31 -7.86 -12.09
C GLY A 51 -2.51 -6.97 -11.79
N GLY A 52 -3.72 -7.51 -11.86
CA GLY A 52 -4.93 -6.76 -11.51
C GLY A 52 -5.04 -6.48 -10.02
N VAL A 53 -5.61 -5.33 -9.66
CA VAL A 53 -5.70 -4.86 -8.26
C VAL A 53 -6.40 -5.89 -7.33
N ASN A 54 -7.37 -6.62 -7.85
CA ASN A 54 -8.14 -7.63 -7.12
C ASN A 54 -7.61 -9.06 -7.28
N ASN A 55 -6.49 -9.26 -8.00
CA ASN A 55 -5.90 -10.59 -8.13
C ASN A 55 -5.49 -11.14 -6.74
N SER A 56 -5.65 -12.45 -6.54
CA SER A 56 -5.39 -13.13 -5.27
C SER A 56 -4.71 -14.48 -5.50
N GLU A 57 -3.49 -14.61 -5.03
CA GLU A 57 -2.66 -15.83 -5.12
C GLU A 57 -2.60 -16.59 -3.78
N GLY A 58 -3.70 -16.53 -3.01
CA GLY A 58 -3.77 -17.16 -1.70
C GLY A 58 -3.08 -16.36 -0.60
N ARG A 59 -3.00 -16.93 0.60
CA ARG A 59 -2.42 -16.25 1.77
C ARG A 59 -0.94 -16.53 1.92
N ASN A 60 -0.21 -15.51 2.33
CA ASN A 60 1.17 -15.61 2.79
C ASN A 60 1.16 -15.80 4.30
N LEU A 61 1.44 -17.05 4.72
CA LEU A 61 1.56 -17.40 6.13
C LEU A 61 3.03 -17.67 6.44
N TYR A 62 3.53 -17.08 7.53
CA TYR A 62 4.84 -17.43 8.04
C TYR A 62 4.81 -18.81 8.71
N ARG A 63 5.98 -19.42 8.98
CA ARG A 63 6.11 -20.80 9.47
C ARG A 63 5.33 -21.10 10.75
N ASP A 64 5.13 -20.11 11.61
CA ASP A 64 4.38 -20.20 12.87
C ASP A 64 2.90 -19.82 12.74
N GLY A 65 2.41 -19.66 11.50
CA GLY A 65 1.03 -19.29 11.20
C GLY A 65 0.73 -17.80 11.19
N TYR A 66 1.74 -16.92 11.41
CA TYR A 66 1.52 -15.48 11.31
C TYR A 66 1.07 -15.10 9.90
N ASN A 67 -0.13 -14.48 9.81
CA ASN A 67 -0.75 -14.11 8.55
C ASN A 67 -0.20 -12.77 8.06
N LEU A 68 0.65 -12.80 7.04
CA LEU A 68 1.18 -11.60 6.38
C LEU A 68 0.15 -10.92 5.46
N GLY A 69 -0.83 -11.66 4.94
CA GLY A 69 -1.85 -11.12 4.05
C GLY A 69 -2.10 -12.00 2.82
N ILE A 70 -2.80 -11.48 1.84
CA ILE A 70 -3.01 -12.12 0.54
C ILE A 70 -1.78 -11.82 -0.33
N LYS A 71 -1.17 -12.89 -0.90
CA LYS A 71 0.03 -12.78 -1.73
C LYS A 71 -0.17 -11.75 -2.83
N TYR A 72 0.81 -10.94 -2.93
CA TYR A 72 1.12 -9.82 -3.79
C TYR A 72 0.19 -8.60 -3.63
N GLN A 73 -0.67 -8.58 -2.59
CA GLN A 73 -1.44 -7.40 -2.25
C GLN A 73 -0.61 -6.36 -1.46
N CYS A 74 -1.02 -5.09 -1.49
CA CYS A 74 -0.32 -4.01 -0.78
C CYS A 74 -0.23 -4.24 0.73
N VAL A 75 -1.27 -4.81 1.34
CA VAL A 75 -1.30 -5.15 2.77
C VAL A 75 -0.26 -6.23 3.10
N GLU A 76 -0.10 -7.24 2.26
CA GLU A 76 0.92 -8.27 2.43
C GLU A 76 2.31 -7.65 2.43
N PHE A 77 2.59 -6.78 1.48
CA PHE A 77 3.91 -6.14 1.36
C PHE A 77 4.27 -5.35 2.62
N VAL A 78 3.40 -4.45 3.08
CA VAL A 78 3.73 -3.60 4.24
C VAL A 78 3.85 -4.41 5.52
N LYS A 79 3.06 -5.47 5.69
CA LYS A 79 3.18 -6.38 6.85
C LYS A 79 4.46 -7.21 6.78
N ARG A 80 4.82 -7.72 5.60
CA ARG A 80 6.07 -8.43 5.36
C ARG A 80 7.27 -7.52 5.55
N TYR A 81 7.20 -6.26 5.07
CA TYR A 81 8.23 -5.26 5.29
C TYR A 81 8.51 -5.04 6.78
N TYR A 82 7.47 -4.78 7.57
CA TYR A 82 7.62 -4.57 9.00
C TYR A 82 8.09 -5.83 9.74
N PHE A 83 7.64 -6.99 9.30
CA PHE A 83 8.05 -8.26 9.88
C PHE A 83 9.53 -8.59 9.58
N GLU A 84 9.95 -8.52 8.33
CA GLU A 84 11.32 -8.85 7.90
C GLU A 84 12.32 -7.80 8.37
N ARG A 85 11.95 -6.51 8.27
CA ARG A 85 12.85 -5.39 8.58
C ARG A 85 12.99 -5.10 10.07
N PHE A 86 11.91 -5.22 10.83
CA PHE A 86 11.84 -4.79 12.24
C PHE A 86 11.40 -5.89 13.18
N SER A 87 11.19 -7.12 12.72
CA SER A 87 10.59 -8.23 13.50
C SER A 87 9.23 -7.82 14.13
N HIS A 88 8.56 -6.83 13.52
CA HIS A 88 7.32 -6.28 14.03
C HIS A 88 6.12 -7.07 13.50
N ARG A 89 5.31 -7.57 14.43
CA ARG A 89 4.05 -8.26 14.13
C ARG A 89 2.88 -7.36 14.49
N MET A 90 2.02 -7.14 13.50
CA MET A 90 0.79 -6.39 13.74
C MET A 90 -0.23 -7.28 14.45
N PRO A 91 -0.81 -6.84 15.60
CA PRO A 91 -1.73 -7.65 16.40
C PRO A 91 -2.98 -8.11 15.62
N ASP A 92 -3.58 -7.21 14.81
CA ASP A 92 -4.68 -7.58 13.94
C ASP A 92 -4.14 -8.05 12.57
N PRO A 93 -4.24 -9.37 12.28
CA PRO A 93 -3.70 -9.92 11.03
C PRO A 93 -4.62 -9.71 9.82
N TYR A 94 -5.81 -9.12 10.00
CA TYR A 94 -6.83 -8.95 8.96
C TYR A 94 -7.12 -7.47 8.67
N GLY A 95 -7.96 -7.24 7.67
CA GLY A 95 -8.43 -5.92 7.25
C GLY A 95 -7.92 -5.50 5.87
N HIS A 96 -8.59 -4.49 5.31
CA HIS A 96 -8.21 -3.84 4.07
C HIS A 96 -7.16 -2.76 4.33
N ALA A 97 -6.58 -2.20 3.28
CA ALA A 97 -5.57 -1.15 3.39
C ALA A 97 -6.08 0.07 4.18
N ARG A 98 -7.32 0.52 3.93
CA ARG A 98 -7.96 1.62 4.67
C ARG A 98 -8.07 1.38 6.17
N ASP A 99 -8.17 0.10 6.61
CA ASP A 99 -8.32 -0.27 8.01
C ASP A 99 -7.01 -0.17 8.81
N PHE A 100 -5.91 0.16 8.12
CA PHE A 100 -4.63 0.48 8.76
C PHE A 100 -4.66 1.85 9.46
N PHE A 101 -5.56 2.73 9.05
CA PHE A 101 -5.76 4.03 9.68
C PHE A 101 -7.00 4.03 10.56
N ASP A 102 -6.86 4.33 11.84
CA ASP A 102 -8.00 4.52 12.75
C ASP A 102 -8.39 6.01 12.79
N PRO A 103 -9.54 6.40 12.22
CA PRO A 103 -9.96 7.80 12.21
C PRO A 103 -10.30 8.35 13.61
N ARG A 104 -10.42 7.49 14.63
CA ARG A 104 -10.70 7.89 16.02
C ARG A 104 -9.44 8.07 16.86
N ALA A 105 -8.30 7.50 16.41
CA ALA A 105 -7.04 7.67 17.15
C ALA A 105 -6.58 9.13 17.13
N ALA A 106 -6.15 9.65 18.26
CA ALA A 106 -5.57 10.98 18.33
C ALA A 106 -4.22 11.05 17.57
N GLN A 107 -3.79 12.27 17.25
CA GLN A 107 -2.47 12.51 16.67
C GLN A 107 -1.36 11.97 17.60
N GLY A 108 -0.47 11.13 17.07
CA GLY A 108 0.62 10.54 17.84
C GLY A 108 0.19 9.44 18.82
N ALA A 109 -1.06 8.98 18.75
CA ALA A 109 -1.52 7.87 19.59
C ALA A 109 -1.16 6.51 18.99
N LEU A 110 -1.08 5.49 19.84
CA LEU A 110 -0.88 4.11 19.41
C LEU A 110 -2.13 3.58 18.71
N ASN A 111 -1.96 3.13 17.47
CA ASN A 111 -2.94 2.31 16.78
C ASN A 111 -2.81 0.86 17.26
N GLY A 112 -3.70 0.43 18.15
CA GLY A 112 -3.62 -0.87 18.80
C GLY A 112 -3.74 -2.06 17.85
N LYS A 113 -4.41 -1.91 16.70
CA LYS A 113 -4.50 -2.96 15.68
C LYS A 113 -3.17 -3.20 14.95
N ARG A 114 -2.33 -2.19 14.87
CA ARG A 114 -1.04 -2.25 14.15
C ARG A 114 0.15 -2.23 15.10
N ALA A 115 -0.05 -1.89 16.38
CA ALA A 115 1.00 -1.63 17.38
C ALA A 115 2.02 -0.60 16.88
N LEU A 116 1.54 0.43 16.18
CA LEU A 116 2.31 1.52 15.59
C LEU A 116 1.72 2.86 16.04
N VAL A 117 2.56 3.87 16.19
CA VAL A 117 2.11 5.25 16.46
C VAL A 117 1.57 5.85 15.18
N GLN A 118 0.36 6.38 15.23
CA GLN A 118 -0.35 6.92 14.08
C GLN A 118 -0.29 8.44 14.03
N TYR A 119 0.01 8.97 12.87
CA TYR A 119 0.03 10.40 12.57
C TYR A 119 -0.95 10.72 11.46
N ARG A 120 -1.69 11.83 11.60
CA ARG A 120 -2.68 12.28 10.63
C ARG A 120 -2.04 13.19 9.61
N ASN A 121 -2.45 13.07 8.36
CA ASN A 121 -2.11 14.02 7.31
C ASN A 121 -2.62 15.42 7.67
N GLY A 122 -1.86 16.47 7.36
CA GLY A 122 -2.20 17.85 7.70
C GLY A 122 -1.96 18.21 9.18
N GLN A 123 -1.12 17.46 9.91
CA GLN A 123 -0.72 17.74 11.29
C GLN A 123 0.78 17.99 11.40
N SER A 124 1.28 18.20 12.63
CA SER A 124 2.64 18.71 12.91
C SER A 124 3.77 17.72 12.63
N GLU A 125 3.49 16.42 12.56
CA GLU A 125 4.53 15.43 12.36
C GLU A 125 4.81 15.22 10.88
N LYS A 126 6.09 15.27 10.49
CA LYS A 126 6.55 14.99 9.12
C LYS A 126 6.67 13.49 8.89
N PRO A 127 6.30 12.97 7.70
CA PRO A 127 6.60 11.57 7.35
C PRO A 127 8.10 11.31 7.38
N ARG A 128 8.50 10.06 7.65
CA ARG A 128 9.90 9.61 7.66
C ARG A 128 10.05 8.36 6.81
N ILE A 129 11.27 8.08 6.38
CA ILE A 129 11.61 6.81 5.74
C ILE A 129 11.20 5.67 6.68
N ASP A 130 10.74 4.57 6.11
CA ASP A 130 10.17 3.39 6.79
C ASP A 130 8.77 3.59 7.38
N ASP A 131 8.16 4.78 7.34
CA ASP A 131 6.75 4.94 7.71
C ASP A 131 5.85 4.12 6.78
N LEU A 132 4.82 3.49 7.36
CA LEU A 132 3.70 2.94 6.62
C LEU A 132 2.72 4.08 6.31
N ILE A 133 2.56 4.42 5.05
CA ILE A 133 1.63 5.46 4.61
C ILE A 133 0.30 4.84 4.13
N VAL A 134 -0.82 5.47 4.48
CA VAL A 134 -2.18 4.99 4.20
C VAL A 134 -2.92 5.99 3.33
N PHE A 135 -3.51 5.49 2.24
CA PHE A 135 -4.31 6.26 1.29
C PHE A 135 -5.79 5.89 1.37
N ALA A 136 -6.64 6.88 1.14
CA ALA A 136 -8.09 6.72 1.08
C ALA A 136 -8.51 5.80 -0.08
N PRO A 137 -9.68 5.15 0.02
CA PRO A 137 -10.31 4.45 -1.09
C PRO A 137 -10.52 5.34 -2.31
N THR A 138 -10.47 4.73 -3.50
CA THR A 138 -10.79 5.36 -4.77
C THR A 138 -11.85 4.54 -5.52
N LEU A 139 -12.35 5.05 -6.63
CA LEU A 139 -13.32 4.34 -7.47
C LEU A 139 -12.77 2.98 -7.96
N PHE A 140 -11.48 2.93 -8.32
CA PHE A 140 -10.85 1.71 -8.83
C PHE A 140 -10.19 0.85 -7.73
N ASN A 141 -10.07 1.38 -6.52
CA ASN A 141 -9.58 0.64 -5.36
C ASN A 141 -10.40 1.01 -4.10
N PRO A 142 -11.56 0.37 -3.91
CA PRO A 142 -12.44 0.66 -2.77
C PRO A 142 -11.87 0.21 -1.42
N TYR A 143 -10.78 -0.54 -1.44
CA TYR A 143 -10.09 -1.02 -0.24
C TYR A 143 -9.07 -0.03 0.32
N GLY A 144 -8.78 1.06 -0.42
CA GLY A 144 -7.67 1.96 -0.13
C GLY A 144 -6.32 1.37 -0.52
N HIS A 145 -5.25 2.06 -0.16
CA HIS A 145 -3.89 1.61 -0.46
C HIS A 145 -2.96 1.85 0.72
N VAL A 146 -1.92 1.02 0.83
CA VAL A 146 -0.83 1.18 1.80
C VAL A 146 0.51 0.95 1.12
N ALA A 147 1.51 1.70 1.56
CA ALA A 147 2.86 1.66 1.03
C ALA A 147 3.88 1.96 2.13
N ILE A 148 5.17 1.86 1.80
CA ILE A 148 6.27 2.25 2.68
C ILE A 148 6.90 3.53 2.13
N VAL A 149 7.16 4.49 2.99
CA VAL A 149 7.90 5.71 2.64
C VAL A 149 9.37 5.35 2.39
N ALA A 150 9.84 5.59 1.18
CA ALA A 150 11.19 5.27 0.73
C ALA A 150 12.11 6.50 0.69
N GLY A 151 11.55 7.69 0.55
CA GLY A 151 12.29 8.94 0.52
C GLY A 151 11.42 10.12 0.96
N VAL A 152 12.04 11.11 1.58
CA VAL A 152 11.36 12.33 2.05
C VAL A 152 12.26 13.52 1.80
N THR A 153 11.74 14.52 1.11
CA THR A 153 12.32 15.86 0.99
C THR A 153 11.45 16.89 1.73
N ASP A 154 11.62 18.17 1.49
CA ASP A 154 10.70 19.19 2.01
C ASP A 154 9.47 19.38 1.11
N ARG A 155 9.46 18.82 -0.10
CA ARG A 155 8.42 19.03 -1.11
C ARG A 155 7.75 17.76 -1.61
N GLU A 156 8.31 16.60 -1.32
CA GLU A 156 7.76 15.33 -1.80
C GLU A 156 8.09 14.16 -0.88
N VAL A 157 7.23 13.16 -0.96
CA VAL A 157 7.43 11.84 -0.38
C VAL A 157 7.50 10.83 -1.53
N GLU A 158 8.57 10.04 -1.57
CA GLU A 158 8.66 8.85 -2.42
C GLU A 158 8.21 7.63 -1.63
N ILE A 159 7.39 6.79 -2.24
CA ILE A 159 6.94 5.53 -1.67
C ILE A 159 7.44 4.34 -2.48
N VAL A 160 7.58 3.20 -1.81
CA VAL A 160 7.63 1.89 -2.43
C VAL A 160 6.33 1.14 -2.12
N GLN A 161 5.75 0.53 -3.15
CA GLN A 161 4.41 -0.04 -3.09
C GLN A 161 4.31 -1.36 -3.84
N GLN A 162 3.37 -2.18 -3.44
CA GLN A 162 3.00 -3.41 -4.13
C GLN A 162 1.54 -3.33 -4.54
N ASN A 163 1.19 -3.90 -5.70
CA ASN A 163 -0.16 -3.89 -6.25
C ASN A 163 -0.75 -2.49 -6.55
N PRO A 164 -0.02 -1.59 -7.20
CA PRO A 164 -0.59 -0.30 -7.63
C PRO A 164 -1.48 -0.42 -8.89
N GLY A 165 -1.54 -1.60 -9.50
CA GLY A 165 -2.21 -1.89 -10.76
C GLY A 165 -1.26 -2.41 -11.83
N PRO A 166 -1.79 -2.92 -12.96
CA PRO A 166 -1.00 -3.69 -13.93
C PRO A 166 0.07 -2.88 -14.69
N PHE A 167 -0.11 -1.56 -14.80
CA PHE A 167 0.79 -0.69 -15.57
C PHE A 167 1.52 0.34 -14.69
N ALA A 168 1.22 0.40 -13.41
CA ALA A 168 1.87 1.33 -12.50
C ALA A 168 3.20 0.78 -11.98
N ASP A 169 4.08 1.70 -11.58
CA ASP A 169 5.39 1.36 -11.03
C ASP A 169 5.35 1.07 -9.52
N SER A 170 6.33 0.31 -9.06
CA SER A 170 6.57 0.04 -7.65
C SER A 170 6.99 1.29 -6.86
N ARG A 171 7.39 2.36 -7.54
CA ARG A 171 7.74 3.65 -6.94
C ARG A 171 6.77 4.73 -7.40
N ALA A 172 6.38 5.60 -6.47
CA ALA A 172 5.57 6.78 -6.78
C ALA A 172 6.00 7.94 -5.89
N ARG A 173 5.77 9.17 -6.38
CA ARG A 173 6.08 10.40 -5.65
C ARG A 173 4.82 11.22 -5.47
N PHE A 174 4.65 11.75 -4.27
CA PHE A 174 3.54 12.60 -3.89
C PHE A 174 4.07 13.93 -3.41
N ALA A 175 3.47 15.01 -3.91
CA ALA A 175 3.79 16.35 -3.44
C ALA A 175 3.51 16.45 -1.93
N MET A 176 4.44 17.07 -1.23
CA MET A 176 4.30 17.39 0.19
C MET A 176 4.45 18.89 0.37
N ASP A 177 3.61 19.45 1.20
CA ASP A 177 3.62 20.87 1.55
C ASP A 177 3.57 21.05 3.06
N THR A 178 4.05 22.22 3.52
CA THR A 178 3.98 22.60 4.92
C THR A 178 3.36 23.99 5.07
N THR A 179 2.32 24.08 5.86
CA THR A 179 1.65 25.33 6.19
C THR A 179 1.50 25.41 7.70
N GLN A 180 2.03 26.47 8.32
CA GLN A 180 1.99 26.68 9.78
C GLN A 180 2.51 25.47 10.60
N GLY A 181 3.58 24.81 10.12
CA GLY A 181 4.16 23.62 10.77
C GLY A 181 3.33 22.34 10.63
N ARG A 182 2.34 22.34 9.75
CA ARG A 182 1.53 21.14 9.43
C ARG A 182 1.94 20.58 8.09
N TRP A 183 2.20 19.28 8.06
CA TRP A 183 2.66 18.58 6.86
C TRP A 183 1.49 17.89 6.15
N THR A 184 1.33 18.20 4.87
CA THR A 184 0.28 17.63 4.02
C THR A 184 0.92 16.90 2.84
N VAL A 185 0.62 15.61 2.71
CA VAL A 185 0.98 14.77 1.55
C VAL A 185 -0.23 14.63 0.65
N SER A 186 -0.06 14.86 -0.63
CA SER A 186 -1.12 14.76 -1.65
C SER A 186 -1.59 13.32 -1.90
N GLY A 187 -2.44 13.09 -2.92
CA GLY A 187 -2.84 11.74 -3.36
C GLY A 187 -3.89 11.05 -2.50
N GLY A 188 -4.65 11.81 -1.69
CA GLY A 188 -5.67 11.22 -0.81
C GLY A 188 -5.08 10.53 0.42
N THR A 189 -3.89 10.96 0.85
CA THR A 189 -3.21 10.43 2.04
C THR A 189 -4.03 10.70 3.29
N LEU A 190 -4.31 9.65 4.08
CA LEU A 190 -4.97 9.74 5.39
C LEU A 190 -3.96 10.07 6.49
N GLY A 191 -2.78 9.49 6.41
CA GLY A 191 -1.70 9.64 7.38
C GLY A 191 -0.66 8.54 7.27
N TRP A 192 0.15 8.41 8.30
CA TRP A 192 1.23 7.42 8.37
C TRP A 192 1.38 6.84 9.77
N LEU A 193 1.99 5.66 9.82
CA LEU A 193 2.23 4.93 11.05
C LEU A 193 3.71 4.55 11.14
N ARG A 194 4.28 4.55 12.35
CA ARG A 194 5.66 4.12 12.60
C ARG A 194 5.80 3.40 13.94
N PRO A 195 6.88 2.63 14.17
CA PRO A 195 7.20 2.07 15.48
C PRO A 195 7.31 3.16 16.56
N ALA A 196 6.89 2.86 17.77
CA ALA A 196 6.97 3.80 18.91
C ALA A 196 8.42 4.15 19.31
N SER A 197 9.36 3.24 19.07
CA SER A 197 10.81 3.42 19.21
C SER A 197 11.47 3.43 17.83
N ALA A 198 12.57 4.17 17.69
CA ALA A 198 13.36 4.09 16.46
C ALA A 198 13.77 2.64 16.20
N PRO A 199 13.66 2.15 14.95
CA PRO A 199 14.13 0.81 14.64
C PRO A 199 15.61 0.68 14.95
N PRO A 200 16.10 -0.49 15.36
CA PRO A 200 17.52 -0.72 15.48
C PRO A 200 18.18 -0.39 14.14
N SER A 201 19.32 0.30 14.19
CA SER A 201 20.11 0.58 12.99
C SER A 201 20.34 -0.72 12.21
N PRO A 202 20.28 -0.70 10.87
CA PRO A 202 20.59 -1.88 10.08
C PRO A 202 21.99 -2.39 10.48
N PRO A 203 22.20 -3.71 10.54
CA PRO A 203 23.54 -4.24 10.72
C PRO A 203 24.42 -3.65 9.63
N PRO A 204 25.69 -3.29 9.94
CA PRO A 204 26.61 -2.80 8.93
C PRO A 204 26.65 -3.79 7.77
N ALA A 205 26.55 -3.28 6.54
CA ALA A 205 26.68 -4.09 5.35
C ALA A 205 27.96 -4.92 5.48
N VAL A 206 27.80 -6.25 5.49
CA VAL A 206 28.92 -7.16 5.46
C VAL A 206 29.65 -6.86 4.16
N ALA A 207 30.84 -6.27 4.27
CA ALA A 207 31.70 -6.07 3.11
C ALA A 207 31.90 -7.46 2.47
N SER A 208 31.41 -7.61 1.24
CA SER A 208 31.70 -8.76 0.41
C SER A 208 33.21 -8.78 0.20
N GLU A 209 33.91 -9.62 0.96
CA GLU A 209 35.29 -9.96 0.63
C GLU A 209 35.26 -10.68 -0.72
N ALA A 210 35.73 -9.96 -1.73
CA ALA A 210 36.03 -10.54 -3.03
C ALA A 210 37.21 -11.51 -2.87
N HIS A 211 36.94 -12.78 -3.18
CA HIS A 211 37.95 -13.77 -3.53
C HIS A 211 37.71 -14.22 -4.95
#